data_ff799d9a26984410ef6377777b851572
#
_entry.id   ff799d9a26984410ef6377777b851572
#
_cell.length_a   1.000
_cell.length_b   1.000
_cell.length_c   1.000
_cell.angle_alpha   90.00
_cell.angle_beta   90.00
_cell.angle_gamma   90.00
#
_symmetry.space_group_name_H-M   'P 1'
#
loop_
_entity.id
_entity.type
_entity.pdbx_description
1 polymer ?
#
loop_
_entity_poly.entity_id
_entity_poly.type
_entity_poly.pdbx_seq_one_letter_code
_entity_poly.pdbx_strand_id
1 'polypeptide(L)'
;AVTTLLAGCSTITSPTSPPATANDHPQVVVNSLGMRLVAIPAGRFWMGSAEPARELAKAYPLLEAERFAALSDEAPVHEVHISRPFYLGQHEVTVGQFRRFLAESGYQPESVSDGTGGYGYNPQYDPATTQRGDAFEGRDTRYSWRNPGFKQADDHPVVNVTWNDAQALAQWLSQREGVRYRLPT
;
A
#
# COMPACT_ATOMS: atom_id res chain seq x y z
N ALA A 1 58.41 -14.68 -27.30
CA ALA A 1 57.13 -15.30 -27.07
C ALA A 1 56.32 -14.37 -26.20
N VAL A 2 55.29 -13.70 -26.79
CA VAL A 2 54.35 -12.84 -26.07
C VAL A 2 53.05 -13.63 -25.92
N THR A 3 52.66 -13.97 -24.70
CA THR A 3 51.43 -14.67 -24.39
C THR A 3 50.34 -13.66 -24.08
N THR A 4 49.39 -13.51 -24.98
CA THR A 4 48.21 -12.66 -24.80
C THR A 4 47.17 -13.40 -23.96
N LEU A 5 46.86 -12.90 -22.76
CA LEU A 5 45.71 -13.35 -21.95
C LEU A 5 44.45 -12.68 -22.48
N LEU A 6 43.51 -13.48 -22.98
CA LEU A 6 42.14 -13.08 -23.27
C LEU A 6 41.34 -13.12 -21.97
N ALA A 7 40.89 -11.95 -21.48
CA ALA A 7 39.94 -11.84 -20.41
C ALA A 7 38.52 -12.11 -20.96
N GLY A 8 37.95 -13.23 -20.55
CA GLY A 8 36.55 -13.55 -20.87
C GLY A 8 35.60 -12.66 -20.07
N CYS A 9 34.89 -11.77 -20.74
CA CYS A 9 33.79 -11.00 -20.19
C CYS A 9 32.54 -11.92 -20.16
N SER A 10 32.22 -12.46 -19.00
CA SER A 10 30.95 -13.18 -18.80
C SER A 10 29.82 -12.17 -18.69
N THR A 11 29.06 -12.01 -19.74
CA THR A 11 27.81 -11.27 -19.72
C THR A 11 26.78 -12.07 -18.93
N ILE A 12 26.40 -11.57 -17.75
CA ILE A 12 25.26 -12.06 -16.98
C ILE A 12 24.02 -11.64 -17.77
N THR A 13 23.44 -12.57 -18.51
CA THR A 13 22.14 -12.38 -19.15
C THR A 13 21.07 -12.47 -18.06
N SER A 14 20.46 -11.33 -17.74
CA SER A 14 19.22 -11.29 -16.96
C SER A 14 18.18 -12.17 -17.65
N PRO A 15 17.37 -12.95 -16.90
CA PRO A 15 16.31 -13.74 -17.50
C PRO A 15 15.32 -12.78 -18.19
N THR A 16 15.26 -12.87 -19.51
CA THR A 16 14.29 -12.12 -20.32
C THR A 16 12.89 -12.67 -20.01
N SER A 17 12.04 -11.82 -19.44
CA SER A 17 10.61 -12.13 -19.34
C SER A 17 10.06 -12.40 -20.75
N PRO A 18 9.15 -13.39 -20.93
CA PRO A 18 8.54 -13.63 -22.23
C PRO A 18 7.84 -12.35 -22.71
N PRO A 19 7.85 -12.06 -24.02
CA PRO A 19 7.20 -10.87 -24.57
C PRO A 19 5.70 -10.95 -24.25
N ALA A 20 5.17 -9.90 -23.63
CA ALA A 20 3.74 -9.71 -23.47
C ALA A 20 3.10 -9.69 -24.86
N THR A 21 2.11 -10.56 -25.09
CA THR A 21 1.33 -10.57 -26.33
C THR A 21 0.54 -9.27 -26.44
N ALA A 22 0.50 -8.69 -27.63
CA ALA A 22 0.11 -7.32 -27.96
C ALA A 22 -1.38 -6.94 -27.72
N ASN A 23 -2.09 -7.57 -26.77
CA ASN A 23 -3.48 -7.27 -26.40
C ASN A 23 -3.75 -7.28 -24.88
N ASP A 24 -2.70 -7.25 -24.03
CA ASP A 24 -2.86 -7.28 -22.59
C ASP A 24 -2.92 -5.86 -21.99
N HIS A 25 -3.97 -5.10 -22.30
CA HIS A 25 -4.43 -4.11 -21.33
C HIS A 25 -5.07 -4.89 -20.17
N PRO A 26 -4.63 -4.67 -18.94
CA PRO A 26 -5.19 -5.38 -17.79
C PRO A 26 -6.71 -5.15 -17.77
N GLN A 27 -7.47 -6.23 -17.72
CA GLN A 27 -8.92 -6.14 -17.67
C GLN A 27 -9.30 -5.38 -16.40
N VAL A 28 -10.00 -4.25 -16.56
CA VAL A 28 -10.47 -3.41 -15.46
C VAL A 28 -11.97 -3.58 -15.33
N VAL A 29 -12.44 -3.89 -14.13
CA VAL A 29 -13.85 -3.85 -13.78
C VAL A 29 -14.11 -2.72 -12.79
N VAL A 30 -15.33 -2.18 -12.78
CA VAL A 30 -15.74 -1.14 -11.86
C VAL A 30 -16.88 -1.69 -11.01
N ASN A 31 -16.73 -1.65 -9.69
CA ASN A 31 -17.73 -2.14 -8.77
C ASN A 31 -18.83 -1.10 -8.47
N SER A 32 -19.80 -1.46 -7.62
CA SER A 32 -20.95 -0.61 -7.28
C SER A 32 -20.59 0.68 -6.53
N LEU A 33 -19.39 0.74 -5.92
CA LEU A 33 -18.84 1.96 -5.31
C LEU A 33 -18.03 2.83 -6.29
N GLY A 34 -17.90 2.40 -7.55
CA GLY A 34 -17.05 3.07 -8.53
C GLY A 34 -15.55 2.78 -8.36
N MET A 35 -15.19 1.77 -7.56
CA MET A 35 -13.81 1.32 -7.41
C MET A 35 -13.37 0.60 -8.67
N ARG A 36 -12.22 0.99 -9.20
CA ARG A 36 -11.58 0.31 -10.35
C ARG A 36 -10.76 -0.86 -9.81
N LEU A 37 -11.02 -2.04 -10.34
CA LEU A 37 -10.35 -3.27 -9.95
C LEU A 37 -9.62 -3.83 -11.19
N VAL A 38 -8.32 -4.07 -11.05
CA VAL A 38 -7.45 -4.57 -12.11
C VAL A 38 -7.25 -6.07 -11.95
N ALA A 39 -7.39 -6.81 -13.04
CA ALA A 39 -7.12 -8.25 -13.04
C ALA A 39 -5.62 -8.51 -12.85
N ILE A 40 -5.29 -9.27 -11.83
CA ILE A 40 -3.94 -9.79 -11.57
C ILE A 40 -3.93 -11.25 -12.02
N PRO A 41 -3.12 -11.61 -13.02
CA PRO A 41 -3.07 -12.99 -13.54
C PRO A 41 -2.41 -13.95 -12.54
N ALA A 42 -2.68 -15.22 -12.70
CA ALA A 42 -1.86 -16.26 -12.10
C ALA A 42 -0.44 -16.19 -12.69
N GLY A 43 0.57 -16.43 -11.87
CA GLY A 43 1.95 -16.30 -12.31
C GLY A 43 2.93 -16.35 -11.15
N ARG A 44 4.17 -16.02 -11.45
CA ARG A 44 5.26 -15.97 -10.46
C ARG A 44 6.01 -14.66 -10.58
N PHE A 45 6.46 -14.13 -9.46
CA PHE A 45 7.32 -12.96 -9.40
C PHE A 45 8.26 -13.04 -8.20
N TRP A 46 9.32 -12.26 -8.26
CA TRP A 46 10.26 -12.11 -7.14
C TRP A 46 9.79 -10.97 -6.24
N MET A 47 9.68 -11.24 -4.95
CA MET A 47 9.31 -10.27 -3.93
C MET A 47 10.44 -10.09 -2.94
N GLY A 48 10.61 -8.86 -2.47
CA GLY A 48 11.66 -8.48 -1.54
C GLY A 48 12.82 -7.76 -2.21
N SER A 49 13.78 -7.34 -1.40
CA SER A 49 14.99 -6.66 -1.84
C SER A 49 16.24 -7.40 -1.36
N ALA A 50 17.27 -7.45 -2.20
CA ALA A 50 18.60 -7.93 -1.85
C ALA A 50 19.60 -6.77 -1.67
N GLU A 51 19.16 -5.51 -1.85
CA GLU A 51 20.04 -4.36 -1.74
C GLU A 51 20.46 -4.13 -0.29
N PRO A 52 21.77 -4.08 -0.02
CA PRO A 52 22.26 -3.79 1.32
C PRO A 52 21.87 -2.37 1.77
N ALA A 53 21.43 -2.21 3.02
CA ALA A 53 21.08 -0.92 3.62
C ALA A 53 22.14 0.18 3.39
N ARG A 54 23.41 -0.19 3.38
CA ARG A 54 24.54 0.73 3.11
C ARG A 54 24.53 1.33 1.70
N GLU A 55 24.07 0.58 0.70
CA GLU A 55 24.02 1.06 -0.69
C GLU A 55 22.81 1.99 -0.86
N LEU A 56 21.68 1.67 -0.22
CA LEU A 56 20.52 2.55 -0.16
C LEU A 56 20.85 3.87 0.57
N ALA A 57 21.57 3.82 1.67
CA ALA A 57 22.02 5.03 2.38
C ALA A 57 22.91 5.94 1.53
N LYS A 58 23.74 5.36 0.65
CA LYS A 58 24.53 6.15 -0.32
C LYS A 58 23.67 6.79 -1.41
N ALA A 59 22.66 6.07 -1.90
CA ALA A 59 21.75 6.56 -2.94
C ALA A 59 20.82 7.66 -2.42
N TYR A 60 20.48 7.62 -1.13
CA TYR A 60 19.55 8.55 -0.49
C TYR A 60 20.16 9.23 0.74
N PRO A 61 21.20 10.08 0.58
CA PRO A 61 22.00 10.63 1.69
C PRO A 61 21.23 11.60 2.59
N LEU A 62 20.03 12.03 2.22
CA LEU A 62 19.16 12.89 3.02
C LEU A 62 18.28 12.12 4.01
N LEU A 63 18.27 10.79 3.93
CA LEU A 63 17.49 9.94 4.84
C LEU A 63 18.40 9.38 5.95
N GLU A 64 17.83 9.24 7.13
CA GLU A 64 18.53 8.67 8.29
C GLU A 64 18.93 7.21 8.03
N ALA A 65 20.16 6.84 8.36
CA ALA A 65 20.71 5.50 8.09
C ALA A 65 19.90 4.40 8.82
N GLU A 66 19.34 4.68 9.98
CA GLU A 66 18.51 3.77 10.77
C GLU A 66 17.24 3.33 10.02
N ARG A 67 16.69 4.18 9.15
CA ARG A 67 15.53 3.81 8.32
C ARG A 67 15.84 2.71 7.34
N PHE A 68 17.08 2.65 6.83
CA PHE A 68 17.50 1.58 5.93
C PHE A 68 17.75 0.26 6.66
N ALA A 69 18.13 0.30 7.92
CA ALA A 69 18.28 -0.91 8.73
C ALA A 69 16.95 -1.65 8.91
N ALA A 70 15.83 -0.91 8.99
CA ALA A 70 14.49 -1.49 9.09
C ALA A 70 14.05 -2.22 7.81
N LEU A 71 14.70 -1.97 6.65
CA LEU A 71 14.40 -2.66 5.38
C LEU A 71 14.92 -4.11 5.35
N SER A 72 15.55 -4.59 6.42
CA SER A 72 15.89 -6.01 6.58
C SER A 72 14.66 -6.94 6.49
N ASP A 73 13.48 -6.41 6.79
CA ASP A 73 12.20 -7.13 6.70
C ASP A 73 11.82 -7.46 5.24
N GLU A 74 12.41 -6.78 4.27
CA GLU A 74 12.24 -7.06 2.84
C GLU A 74 13.11 -8.23 2.35
N ALA A 75 14.01 -8.72 3.17
CA ALA A 75 14.89 -9.84 2.84
C ALA A 75 14.39 -11.16 3.46
N PRO A 76 14.66 -12.32 2.85
CA PRO A 76 15.36 -12.49 1.57
C PRO A 76 14.44 -12.27 0.36
N VAL A 77 15.01 -11.99 -0.79
CA VAL A 77 14.30 -12.09 -2.05
C VAL A 77 13.80 -13.51 -2.24
N HIS A 78 12.52 -13.68 -2.51
CA HIS A 78 11.88 -14.98 -2.66
C HIS A 78 10.87 -15.00 -3.80
N GLU A 79 10.66 -16.19 -4.39
CA GLU A 79 9.66 -16.35 -5.43
C GLU A 79 8.27 -16.46 -4.82
N VAL A 80 7.34 -15.61 -5.28
CA VAL A 80 5.92 -15.66 -4.94
C VAL A 80 5.15 -16.27 -6.10
N HIS A 81 4.28 -17.23 -5.81
CA HIS A 81 3.42 -17.88 -6.79
C HIS A 81 1.95 -17.51 -6.55
N ILE A 82 1.39 -16.74 -7.49
CA ILE A 82 -0.05 -16.48 -7.56
C ILE A 82 -0.70 -17.67 -8.25
N SER A 83 -1.33 -18.55 -7.49
CA SER A 83 -1.91 -19.81 -8.00
C SER A 83 -3.21 -19.61 -8.78
N ARG A 84 -3.94 -18.54 -8.55
CA ARG A 84 -5.22 -18.22 -9.22
C ARG A 84 -5.31 -16.71 -9.47
N PRO A 85 -5.87 -16.27 -10.62
CA PRO A 85 -6.07 -14.86 -10.88
C PRO A 85 -7.06 -14.26 -9.88
N PHE A 86 -6.90 -12.97 -9.60
CA PHE A 86 -7.79 -12.20 -8.75
C PHE A 86 -7.85 -10.74 -9.22
N TYR A 87 -8.79 -9.98 -8.69
CA TYR A 87 -8.87 -8.54 -8.93
C TYR A 87 -8.33 -7.78 -7.72
N LEU A 88 -7.54 -6.74 -7.97
CA LEU A 88 -7.00 -5.85 -6.96
C LEU A 88 -7.49 -4.42 -7.20
N GLY A 89 -7.84 -3.70 -6.14
CA GLY A 89 -8.14 -2.27 -6.24
C GLY A 89 -6.98 -1.52 -6.87
N GLN A 90 -7.26 -0.74 -7.92
CA GLN A 90 -6.24 0.05 -8.62
C GLN A 90 -5.69 1.17 -7.73
N HIS A 91 -6.51 1.64 -6.81
CA HIS A 91 -6.20 2.71 -5.86
C HIS A 91 -6.73 2.32 -4.48
N GLU A 92 -6.27 3.04 -3.48
CA GLU A 92 -6.82 2.99 -2.15
C GLU A 92 -8.31 3.38 -2.16
N VAL A 93 -9.04 2.96 -1.13
CA VAL A 93 -10.42 3.38 -0.92
C VAL A 93 -10.47 4.87 -0.65
N THR A 94 -11.29 5.60 -1.41
CA THR A 94 -11.39 7.05 -1.25
C THR A 94 -12.37 7.46 -0.15
N VAL A 95 -12.24 8.70 0.33
CA VAL A 95 -13.15 9.32 1.31
C VAL A 95 -14.60 9.24 0.83
N GLY A 96 -14.86 9.53 -0.44
CA GLY A 96 -16.20 9.46 -1.03
C GLY A 96 -16.78 8.05 -1.05
N GLN A 97 -15.97 7.06 -1.41
CA GLN A 97 -16.35 5.65 -1.41
C GLN A 97 -16.64 5.14 0.01
N PHE A 98 -15.79 5.47 0.97
CA PHE A 98 -15.99 5.09 2.36
C PHE A 98 -17.24 5.76 2.97
N ARG A 99 -17.44 7.06 2.70
CA ARG A 99 -18.66 7.78 3.11
C ARG A 99 -19.92 7.12 2.58
N ARG A 100 -19.91 6.72 1.31
CA ARG A 100 -21.04 6.04 0.70
C ARG A 100 -21.31 4.67 1.34
N PHE A 101 -20.26 3.90 1.63
CA PHE A 101 -20.37 2.65 2.38
C PHE A 101 -21.06 2.88 3.73
N LEU A 102 -20.59 3.86 4.52
CA LEU A 102 -21.19 4.15 5.83
C LEU A 102 -22.65 4.56 5.73
N ALA A 103 -23.00 5.41 4.75
CA ALA A 103 -24.36 5.88 4.54
C ALA A 103 -25.32 4.74 4.16
N GLU A 104 -24.87 3.80 3.33
CA GLU A 104 -25.70 2.71 2.83
C GLU A 104 -25.74 1.48 3.76
N SER A 105 -24.70 1.25 4.57
CA SER A 105 -24.60 0.11 5.48
C SER A 105 -25.07 0.42 6.92
N GLY A 106 -25.04 1.69 7.33
CA GLY A 106 -25.22 2.08 8.73
C GLY A 106 -24.03 1.74 9.64
N TYR A 107 -22.93 1.26 9.09
CA TYR A 107 -21.74 0.90 9.87
C TYR A 107 -21.14 2.13 10.57
N GLN A 108 -20.68 1.94 11.80
CA GLN A 108 -19.99 2.97 12.57
C GLN A 108 -18.50 2.60 12.70
N PRO A 109 -17.58 3.43 12.14
CA PRO A 109 -16.14 3.19 12.25
C PRO A 109 -15.66 3.14 13.70
N GLU A 110 -14.72 2.24 14.00
CA GLU A 110 -14.21 2.04 15.37
C GLU A 110 -13.63 3.31 15.96
N SER A 111 -12.85 4.08 15.20
CA SER A 111 -12.27 5.35 15.67
C SER A 111 -13.30 6.39 16.15
N VAL A 112 -14.57 6.23 15.76
CA VAL A 112 -15.67 7.08 16.19
C VAL A 112 -16.50 6.42 17.30
N SER A 113 -16.74 5.10 17.17
CA SER A 113 -17.67 4.36 18.05
C SER A 113 -17.03 3.94 19.37
N ASP A 114 -15.74 3.70 19.42
CA ASP A 114 -15.00 3.26 20.62
C ASP A 114 -14.47 4.42 21.49
N GLY A 115 -14.58 5.66 21.01
CA GLY A 115 -14.14 6.85 21.72
C GLY A 115 -12.62 7.05 21.75
N THR A 116 -11.83 6.24 21.03
CA THR A 116 -10.36 6.39 20.99
C THR A 116 -9.89 7.43 20.00
N GLY A 117 -10.70 7.77 19.00
CA GLY A 117 -10.36 8.71 17.94
C GLY A 117 -9.33 8.16 16.95
N GLY A 118 -8.72 9.06 16.21
CA GLY A 118 -7.72 8.78 15.19
C GLY A 118 -6.41 9.51 15.45
N TYR A 119 -5.45 9.29 14.55
CA TYR A 119 -4.23 10.11 14.48
C TYR A 119 -4.51 11.35 13.63
N GLY A 120 -3.96 12.49 14.01
CA GLY A 120 -4.19 13.73 13.29
C GLY A 120 -2.91 14.50 13.02
N TYR A 121 -2.96 15.31 11.96
CA TYR A 121 -1.92 16.26 11.66
C TYR A 121 -2.13 17.53 12.47
N ASN A 122 -1.09 17.94 13.23
CA ASN A 122 -1.06 19.18 13.96
C ASN A 122 -0.23 20.23 13.19
N PRO A 123 -0.86 21.21 12.54
CA PRO A 123 -0.15 22.25 11.80
C PRO A 123 0.64 23.20 12.71
N GLN A 124 0.41 23.16 14.04
CA GLN A 124 1.11 23.96 15.05
C GLN A 124 2.21 23.15 15.75
N TYR A 125 2.59 22.02 15.19
CA TYR A 125 3.68 21.21 15.72
C TYR A 125 4.96 22.01 15.83
N ASP A 126 5.53 22.01 17.04
CA ASP A 126 6.84 22.59 17.32
C ASP A 126 7.78 21.49 17.82
N PRO A 127 8.83 21.14 17.06
CA PRO A 127 9.77 20.08 17.44
C PRO A 127 10.52 20.41 18.75
N ALA A 128 10.59 21.66 19.16
CA ALA A 128 11.23 22.06 20.41
C ALA A 128 10.38 21.75 21.65
N THR A 129 9.09 21.66 21.53
CA THR A 129 8.14 21.46 22.61
C THR A 129 7.47 20.11 22.67
N THR A 130 7.53 19.34 21.58
CA THR A 130 6.85 18.05 21.44
C THR A 130 7.84 16.90 21.54
N GLN A 131 7.57 15.91 22.37
CA GLN A 131 8.41 14.72 22.54
C GLN A 131 8.39 13.78 21.31
N ARG A 132 7.48 14.00 20.37
CA ARG A 132 7.38 13.24 19.11
C ARG A 132 8.13 13.97 18.00
N GLY A 133 8.90 13.22 17.24
CA GLY A 133 9.71 13.73 16.13
C GLY A 133 8.96 14.12 14.87
N ASP A 134 7.61 14.18 14.87
CA ASP A 134 6.79 14.51 13.70
C ASP A 134 5.55 15.34 14.05
N ALA A 135 4.91 15.89 13.04
CA ALA A 135 3.69 16.70 13.17
C ALA A 135 2.43 15.87 13.44
N PHE A 136 2.53 14.54 13.56
CA PHE A 136 1.39 13.68 13.85
C PHE A 136 1.25 13.48 15.35
N GLU A 137 0.08 13.84 15.87
CA GLU A 137 -0.27 13.59 17.26
C GLU A 137 -0.69 12.14 17.49
N GLY A 138 -0.65 11.71 18.75
CA GLY A 138 -1.26 10.43 19.15
C GLY A 138 -2.75 10.39 18.90
N ARG A 139 -3.37 9.25 19.19
CA ARG A 139 -4.83 9.10 19.09
C ARG A 139 -5.53 10.14 19.95
N ASP A 140 -6.50 10.82 19.34
CA ASP A 140 -7.34 11.83 19.98
C ASP A 140 -8.72 11.79 19.34
N THR A 141 -9.78 12.00 20.13
CA THR A 141 -11.19 12.01 19.68
C THR A 141 -11.51 13.13 18.70
N ARG A 142 -10.68 14.17 18.62
CA ARG A 142 -10.78 15.23 17.60
C ARG A 142 -10.55 14.70 16.20
N TYR A 143 -9.80 13.62 16.05
CA TYR A 143 -9.39 13.07 14.77
C TYR A 143 -10.19 11.80 14.43
N SER A 144 -10.55 11.69 13.19
CA SER A 144 -11.24 10.53 12.63
C SER A 144 -11.06 10.48 11.11
N TRP A 145 -11.66 9.52 10.45
CA TRP A 145 -11.71 9.48 8.99
C TRP A 145 -12.32 10.76 8.35
N ARG A 146 -13.15 11.51 9.08
CA ARG A 146 -13.75 12.79 8.64
C ARG A 146 -12.88 14.00 8.89
N ASN A 147 -12.03 13.91 9.87
CA ASN A 147 -11.16 15.00 10.31
C ASN A 147 -9.78 14.46 10.68
N PRO A 148 -8.87 14.26 9.72
CA PRO A 148 -7.50 13.84 10.00
C PRO A 148 -6.57 15.01 10.35
N GLY A 149 -7.09 16.21 10.61
CA GLY A 149 -6.30 17.41 10.87
C GLY A 149 -5.85 18.15 9.60
N PHE A 150 -6.23 17.68 8.42
CA PHE A 150 -5.99 18.32 7.14
C PHE A 150 -7.18 18.14 6.20
N LYS A 151 -7.24 18.95 5.14
CA LYS A 151 -8.34 18.86 4.19
C LYS A 151 -8.19 17.67 3.25
N GLN A 152 -9.25 16.91 3.09
CA GLN A 152 -9.37 15.85 2.11
C GLN A 152 -10.58 16.09 1.21
N ALA A 153 -10.40 15.84 -0.09
CA ALA A 153 -11.49 15.75 -1.07
C ALA A 153 -12.03 14.32 -1.14
N ASP A 154 -13.15 14.11 -1.83
CA ASP A 154 -13.79 12.80 -1.95
C ASP A 154 -12.97 11.77 -2.72
N ASP A 155 -12.05 12.19 -3.55
CA ASP A 155 -11.12 11.37 -4.33
C ASP A 155 -9.79 11.09 -3.62
N HIS A 156 -9.55 11.69 -2.45
CA HIS A 156 -8.37 11.37 -1.64
C HIS A 156 -8.54 10.02 -0.91
N PRO A 157 -7.45 9.29 -0.63
CA PRO A 157 -7.49 8.08 0.18
C PRO A 157 -8.10 8.34 1.56
N VAL A 158 -8.99 7.47 2.02
CA VAL A 158 -9.50 7.55 3.39
C VAL A 158 -8.43 7.13 4.38
N VAL A 159 -8.27 7.88 5.46
CA VAL A 159 -7.34 7.61 6.57
C VAL A 159 -8.10 7.42 7.87
N ASN A 160 -7.41 7.03 8.95
CA ASN A 160 -8.01 6.74 10.26
C ASN A 160 -9.12 5.68 10.19
N VAL A 161 -8.89 4.65 9.39
CA VAL A 161 -9.70 3.44 9.30
C VAL A 161 -8.91 2.27 9.88
N THR A 162 -9.59 1.42 10.63
CA THR A 162 -8.98 0.23 11.21
C THR A 162 -9.04 -0.96 10.25
N TRP A 163 -8.35 -2.03 10.60
CA TRP A 163 -8.47 -3.30 9.87
C TRP A 163 -9.92 -3.82 9.89
N ASN A 164 -10.63 -3.67 11.01
CA ASN A 164 -12.03 -4.06 11.16
C ASN A 164 -12.96 -3.23 10.26
N ASP A 165 -12.71 -1.91 10.17
CA ASP A 165 -13.46 -1.04 9.25
C ASP A 165 -13.29 -1.47 7.79
N ALA A 166 -12.05 -1.79 7.40
CA ALA A 166 -11.75 -2.27 6.05
C ALA A 166 -12.38 -3.65 5.77
N GLN A 167 -12.39 -4.54 6.77
CA GLN A 167 -13.04 -5.84 6.66
C GLN A 167 -14.57 -5.71 6.57
N ALA A 168 -15.17 -4.79 7.33
CA ALA A 168 -16.59 -4.51 7.26
C ALA A 168 -17.01 -4.02 5.86
N LEU A 169 -16.22 -3.11 5.26
CA LEU A 169 -16.42 -2.68 3.87
C LEU A 169 -16.35 -3.88 2.90
N ALA A 170 -15.33 -4.73 3.03
CA ALA A 170 -15.18 -5.90 2.16
C ALA A 170 -16.35 -6.89 2.30
N GLN A 171 -16.82 -7.13 3.51
CA GLN A 171 -17.99 -7.97 3.77
C GLN A 171 -19.28 -7.38 3.20
N TRP A 172 -19.50 -6.08 3.39
CA TRP A 172 -20.66 -5.39 2.85
C TRP A 172 -20.67 -5.42 1.31
N LEU A 173 -19.53 -5.17 0.65
CA LEU A 173 -19.40 -5.30 -0.80
C LEU A 173 -19.67 -6.74 -1.25
N SER A 174 -19.18 -7.73 -0.52
CA SER A 174 -19.41 -9.15 -0.84
C SER A 174 -20.89 -9.51 -0.83
N GLN A 175 -21.63 -9.03 0.18
CA GLN A 175 -23.08 -9.25 0.28
C GLN A 175 -23.85 -8.51 -0.82
N ARG A 176 -23.42 -7.29 -1.13
CA ARG A 176 -24.08 -6.44 -2.11
C ARG A 176 -23.95 -6.96 -3.54
N GLU A 177 -22.78 -7.49 -3.88
CA GLU A 177 -22.44 -7.83 -5.26
C GLU A 177 -22.41 -9.35 -5.54
N GLY A 178 -22.57 -10.17 -4.50
CA GLY A 178 -22.57 -11.63 -4.63
C GLY A 178 -21.21 -12.23 -5.01
N VAL A 179 -20.12 -11.44 -4.87
CA VAL A 179 -18.75 -11.88 -5.13
C VAL A 179 -17.89 -11.62 -3.89
N ARG A 180 -16.85 -12.43 -3.71
CA ARG A 180 -16.01 -12.35 -2.52
C ARG A 180 -15.01 -11.18 -2.60
N TYR A 181 -15.21 -10.17 -1.76
CA TYR A 181 -14.22 -9.15 -1.43
C TYR A 181 -13.48 -9.52 -0.15
N ARG A 182 -12.20 -9.24 -0.08
CA ARG A 182 -11.37 -9.43 1.12
C ARG A 182 -10.17 -8.50 1.08
N LEU A 183 -9.53 -8.31 2.23
CA LEU A 183 -8.22 -7.68 2.28
C LEU A 183 -7.16 -8.57 1.62
N PRO A 184 -6.11 -7.99 1.03
CA PRO A 184 -4.94 -8.73 0.58
C PRO A 184 -4.30 -9.52 1.74
N THR A 185 -3.74 -10.68 1.41
CA THR A 185 -3.02 -11.55 2.38
C THR A 185 -1.70 -11.94 1.77
#